data_3efc893a6bc121cf30eaf96e7182a0d7
#
_entry.id   3efc893a6bc121cf30eaf96e7182a0d7
#
_cell.length_a   1.000
_cell.length_b   1.000
_cell.length_c   1.000
_cell.angle_alpha   90.00
_cell.angle_beta   90.00
_cell.angle_gamma   90.00
#
_symmetry.space_group_name_H-M   'P 1'
#
loop_
_entity.id
_entity.type
_entity.pdbx_description
1 polymer ?
#
loop_
_entity_poly.entity_id
_entity_poly.type
_entity_poly.pdbx_seq_one_letter_code
_entity_poly.pdbx_strand_id
1 'polypeptide(L)'
;MPTEQNDVKSAAIPTNYGALGTLVTVFFFWGFVAASNDILIPVFKKEFDLSQAQSQLVSLAFYVAYTVGSIIYFMISKSIGSDVLNKIGYKNGIAIGLIISAIGTLLFYPAANNASFTLMITGLFIVGLGFSLQQIAANPLAIVMGDPKTGSQRLIMAGGVNNFGTTIGPLLVSFAIFGSVSSGSSEASIESVKIPYLI
;
A
#
# COMPACT_ATOMS: atom_id res chain seq x y z
N MET A 1 50.39 -29.12 -2.96
CA MET A 1 49.71 -28.85 -1.70
C MET A 1 48.31 -28.31 -2.06
N PRO A 2 47.24 -29.04 -1.77
CA PRO A 2 45.90 -28.52 -1.97
C PRO A 2 45.62 -27.52 -0.83
N THR A 3 45.30 -26.29 -1.20
CA THR A 3 44.78 -25.27 -0.28
C THR A 3 43.44 -25.73 0.27
N GLU A 4 43.40 -26.06 1.57
CA GLU A 4 42.16 -26.22 2.32
C GLU A 4 41.36 -24.90 2.22
N GLN A 5 40.38 -24.88 1.35
CA GLN A 5 39.32 -23.91 1.41
C GLN A 5 38.52 -24.18 2.70
N ASN A 6 38.83 -23.44 3.75
CA ASN A 6 38.02 -23.37 4.95
C ASN A 6 36.62 -22.89 4.55
N ASP A 7 35.73 -23.81 4.22
CA ASP A 7 34.30 -23.62 4.17
C ASP A 7 33.83 -23.29 5.60
N VAL A 8 33.99 -22.02 5.97
CA VAL A 8 33.24 -21.46 7.10
C VAL A 8 31.74 -21.57 6.71
N LYS A 9 31.14 -22.70 7.09
CA LYS A 9 29.67 -22.83 7.06
C LYS A 9 29.10 -21.68 7.88
N SER A 10 28.81 -20.55 7.21
CA SER A 10 28.06 -19.48 7.78
C SER A 10 26.76 -20.10 8.32
N ALA A 11 26.58 -20.10 9.63
CA ALA A 11 25.39 -20.65 10.25
C ALA A 11 24.17 -19.95 9.64
N ALA A 12 23.29 -20.72 9.02
CA ALA A 12 22.09 -20.18 8.38
C ALA A 12 21.25 -19.43 9.42
N ILE A 13 21.00 -18.15 9.20
CA ILE A 13 20.16 -17.34 10.08
C ILE A 13 18.71 -17.81 9.91
N PRO A 14 18.05 -18.34 10.96
CA PRO A 14 16.69 -18.84 10.84
C PRO A 14 15.73 -17.69 10.50
N THR A 15 14.81 -17.94 9.58
CA THR A 15 13.76 -16.97 9.25
C THR A 15 12.77 -16.86 10.41
N ASN A 16 12.49 -15.62 10.86
CA ASN A 16 11.44 -15.38 11.83
C ASN A 16 10.08 -15.41 11.13
N TYR A 17 9.45 -16.58 11.04
CA TYR A 17 8.18 -16.79 10.35
C TYR A 17 7.01 -16.03 10.97
N GLY A 18 7.00 -15.81 12.30
CA GLY A 18 5.96 -15.03 12.95
C GLY A 18 5.98 -13.55 12.52
N ALA A 19 7.16 -12.94 12.55
CA ALA A 19 7.34 -11.58 12.09
C ALA A 19 7.12 -11.45 10.57
N LEU A 20 7.53 -12.46 9.80
CA LEU A 20 7.30 -12.50 8.35
C LEU A 20 5.80 -12.62 8.04
N GLY A 21 5.04 -13.43 8.76
CA GLY A 21 3.58 -13.52 8.62
C GLY A 21 2.88 -12.18 8.87
N THR A 22 3.27 -11.46 9.92
CA THR A 22 2.77 -10.10 10.18
C THR A 22 3.11 -9.14 9.02
N LEU A 23 4.34 -9.19 8.51
CA LEU A 23 4.75 -8.36 7.38
C LEU A 23 3.95 -8.69 6.12
N VAL A 24 3.75 -9.97 5.82
CA VAL A 24 2.99 -10.45 4.66
C VAL A 24 1.53 -9.99 4.70
N THR A 25 0.94 -9.85 5.90
CA THR A 25 -0.40 -9.24 6.06
C THR A 25 -0.42 -7.79 5.56
N VAL A 26 0.64 -7.01 5.80
CA VAL A 26 0.75 -5.64 5.26
C VAL A 26 0.78 -5.68 3.72
N PHE A 27 1.53 -6.60 3.13
CA PHE A 27 1.56 -6.78 1.67
C PHE A 27 0.19 -7.14 1.09
N PHE A 28 -0.57 -8.01 1.79
CA PHE A 28 -1.94 -8.32 1.40
C PHE A 28 -2.80 -7.06 1.33
N PHE A 29 -2.80 -6.25 2.39
CA PHE A 29 -3.61 -5.04 2.43
C PHE A 29 -3.17 -3.98 1.43
N TRP A 30 -1.92 -3.93 1.03
CA TRP A 30 -1.50 -3.04 -0.06
C TRP A 30 -2.19 -3.38 -1.37
N GLY A 31 -2.14 -4.66 -1.75
CA GLY A 31 -2.81 -5.12 -2.97
C GLY A 31 -4.32 -4.89 -2.88
N PHE A 32 -4.90 -5.24 -1.73
CA PHE A 32 -6.32 -5.07 -1.45
C PHE A 32 -6.77 -3.60 -1.62
N VAL A 33 -6.13 -2.68 -0.92
CA VAL A 33 -6.52 -1.24 -0.94
C VAL A 33 -6.23 -0.62 -2.30
N ALA A 34 -5.04 -0.87 -2.88
CA ALA A 34 -4.69 -0.28 -4.17
C ALA A 34 -5.67 -0.67 -5.27
N ALA A 35 -6.02 -1.95 -5.39
CA ALA A 35 -6.95 -2.42 -6.40
C ALA A 35 -8.42 -2.03 -6.10
N SER A 36 -8.77 -1.86 -4.82
CA SER A 36 -10.11 -1.43 -4.41
C SER A 36 -10.38 0.03 -4.78
N ASN A 37 -9.37 0.87 -4.90
CA ASN A 37 -9.54 2.25 -5.33
C ASN A 37 -10.17 2.36 -6.73
N ASP A 38 -9.87 1.44 -7.63
CA ASP A 38 -10.41 1.45 -8.99
C ASP A 38 -11.94 1.22 -9.02
N ILE A 39 -12.46 0.50 -8.02
CA ILE A 39 -13.92 0.28 -7.87
C ILE A 39 -14.66 1.56 -7.47
N LEU A 40 -13.96 2.51 -6.86
CA LEU A 40 -14.57 3.79 -6.44
C LEU A 40 -14.68 4.80 -7.58
N ILE A 41 -13.89 4.67 -8.64
CA ILE A 41 -13.85 5.65 -9.73
C ILE A 41 -15.24 5.85 -10.36
N PRO A 42 -16.01 4.80 -10.71
CA PRO A 42 -17.37 4.95 -11.25
C PRO A 42 -18.32 5.62 -10.26
N VAL A 43 -18.21 5.30 -8.95
CA VAL A 43 -19.04 5.92 -7.90
C VAL A 43 -18.75 7.41 -7.82
N PHE A 44 -17.48 7.79 -7.74
CA PHE A 44 -17.08 9.20 -7.70
C PHE A 44 -17.44 9.96 -8.96
N LYS A 45 -17.31 9.31 -10.13
CA LYS A 45 -17.70 9.91 -11.41
C LYS A 45 -19.17 10.28 -11.42
N LYS A 46 -20.04 9.40 -10.93
CA LYS A 46 -21.50 9.64 -10.88
C LYS A 46 -21.85 10.69 -9.82
N GLU A 47 -21.28 10.59 -8.63
CA GLU A 47 -21.64 11.42 -7.48
C GLU A 47 -21.17 12.87 -7.60
N PHE A 48 -19.99 13.08 -8.18
CA PHE A 48 -19.40 14.41 -8.36
C PHE A 48 -19.57 14.96 -9.78
N ASP A 49 -20.32 14.27 -10.65
CA ASP A 49 -20.48 14.61 -12.07
C ASP A 49 -19.12 14.88 -12.77
N LEU A 50 -18.16 13.95 -12.52
CA LEU A 50 -16.80 14.14 -12.99
C LEU A 50 -16.68 13.94 -14.49
N SER A 51 -15.95 14.85 -15.14
CA SER A 51 -15.47 14.63 -16.51
C SER A 51 -14.56 13.39 -16.59
N GLN A 52 -14.37 12.88 -17.78
CA GLN A 52 -13.45 11.74 -18.00
C GLN A 52 -12.02 12.06 -17.50
N ALA A 53 -11.52 13.27 -17.70
CA ALA A 53 -10.22 13.72 -17.21
C ALA A 53 -10.14 13.70 -15.67
N GLN A 54 -11.16 14.21 -14.99
CA GLN A 54 -11.22 14.21 -13.52
C GLN A 54 -11.30 12.78 -12.95
N SER A 55 -12.01 11.87 -13.60
CA SER A 55 -12.05 10.46 -13.20
C SER A 55 -10.67 9.80 -13.28
N GLN A 56 -9.87 10.14 -14.29
CA GLN A 56 -8.49 9.66 -14.41
C GLN A 56 -7.57 10.27 -13.34
N LEU A 57 -7.84 11.49 -12.85
CA LEU A 57 -7.09 12.09 -11.76
C LEU A 57 -7.21 11.31 -10.45
N VAL A 58 -8.28 10.57 -10.25
CA VAL A 58 -8.46 9.71 -9.06
C VAL A 58 -7.35 8.67 -8.99
N SER A 59 -7.17 7.87 -10.05
CA SER A 59 -6.07 6.89 -10.12
C SER A 59 -4.71 7.58 -10.14
N LEU A 60 -4.59 8.66 -10.92
CA LEU A 60 -3.31 9.38 -11.08
C LEU A 60 -2.82 9.96 -9.75
N ALA A 61 -3.71 10.50 -8.91
CA ALA A 61 -3.35 11.10 -7.63
C ALA A 61 -2.61 10.11 -6.72
N PHE A 62 -3.07 8.87 -6.64
CA PHE A 62 -2.43 7.82 -5.86
C PHE A 62 -1.01 7.49 -6.38
N TYR A 63 -0.86 7.25 -7.69
CA TYR A 63 0.43 6.88 -8.28
C TYR A 63 1.43 8.04 -8.29
N VAL A 64 0.96 9.27 -8.51
CA VAL A 64 1.80 10.48 -8.42
C VAL A 64 2.27 10.68 -6.98
N ALA A 65 1.39 10.53 -5.99
CA ALA A 65 1.76 10.62 -4.58
C ALA A 65 2.80 9.57 -4.19
N TYR A 66 2.64 8.34 -4.68
CA TYR A 66 3.61 7.26 -4.48
C TYR A 66 4.98 7.64 -5.04
N THR A 67 5.04 8.17 -6.26
CA THR A 67 6.29 8.63 -6.90
C THR A 67 6.90 9.81 -6.16
N VAL A 68 6.10 10.82 -5.82
CA VAL A 68 6.53 12.00 -5.05
C VAL A 68 7.06 11.58 -3.69
N GLY A 69 6.36 10.69 -2.98
CA GLY A 69 6.79 10.13 -1.70
C GLY A 69 8.17 9.46 -1.81
N SER A 70 8.37 8.62 -2.82
CA SER A 70 9.67 7.95 -3.06
C SER A 70 10.79 8.95 -3.27
N ILE A 71 10.55 10.02 -4.05
CA ILE A 71 11.52 11.08 -4.29
C ILE A 71 11.83 11.84 -2.99
N ILE A 72 10.80 12.20 -2.20
CA ILE A 72 10.97 12.89 -0.92
C ILE A 72 11.83 12.06 0.03
N TYR A 73 11.54 10.77 0.22
CA TYR A 73 12.32 9.90 1.10
C TYR A 73 13.76 9.73 0.62
N PHE A 74 13.98 9.62 -0.70
CA PHE A 74 15.31 9.61 -1.29
C PHE A 74 16.07 10.91 -0.98
N MET A 75 15.43 12.06 -1.16
CA MET A 75 16.06 13.37 -0.90
C MET A 75 16.39 13.56 0.58
N ILE A 76 15.49 13.12 1.49
CA ILE A 76 15.74 13.15 2.94
C ILE A 76 16.94 12.27 3.28
N SER A 77 17.01 11.03 2.78
CA SER A 77 18.13 10.12 3.00
C SER A 77 19.46 10.73 2.50
N LYS A 78 19.44 11.33 1.32
CA LYS A 78 20.61 12.01 0.74
C LYS A 78 21.06 13.20 1.59
N SER A 79 20.12 14.00 2.09
CA SER A 79 20.42 15.19 2.92
C SER A 79 21.00 14.83 4.28
N ILE A 80 20.59 13.70 4.83
CA ILE A 80 21.06 13.18 6.12
C ILE A 80 22.43 12.47 5.97
N GLY A 81 22.84 12.15 4.74
CA GLY A 81 24.06 11.38 4.45
C GLY A 81 23.97 9.90 4.82
N SER A 82 22.77 9.38 5.09
CA SER A 82 22.50 7.98 5.41
C SER A 82 21.05 7.63 5.09
N ASP A 83 20.77 6.34 4.88
CA ASP A 83 19.39 5.90 4.71
C ASP A 83 18.56 6.26 5.97
N VAL A 84 17.45 6.96 5.76
CA VAL A 84 16.54 7.36 6.83
C VAL A 84 16.03 6.15 7.63
N LEU A 85 15.85 5.01 6.96
CA LEU A 85 15.41 3.76 7.60
C LEU A 85 16.47 3.13 8.50
N ASN A 86 17.76 3.43 8.29
CA ASN A 86 18.81 3.02 9.23
C ASN A 86 18.70 3.75 10.56
N LYS A 87 18.12 4.97 10.57
CA LYS A 87 17.92 5.76 11.80
C LYS A 87 16.62 5.41 12.51
N ILE A 88 15.52 5.30 11.78
CA ILE A 88 14.20 5.05 12.38
C ILE A 88 13.87 3.55 12.49
N GLY A 89 14.52 2.71 11.70
CA GLY A 89 14.22 1.27 11.59
C GLY A 89 13.06 0.96 10.65
N TYR A 90 13.15 -0.18 9.98
CA TYR A 90 12.12 -0.62 9.01
C TYR A 90 10.71 -0.72 9.62
N LYS A 91 10.60 -1.28 10.84
CA LYS A 91 9.30 -1.44 11.53
C LYS A 91 8.62 -0.09 11.80
N ASN A 92 9.38 0.88 12.26
CA ASN A 92 8.87 2.23 12.51
C ASN A 92 8.55 2.93 11.19
N GLY A 93 9.33 2.73 10.14
CA GLY A 93 9.01 3.23 8.80
C GLY A 93 7.65 2.73 8.29
N ILE A 94 7.37 1.43 8.45
CA ILE A 94 6.07 0.84 8.12
C ILE A 94 4.96 1.47 8.99
N ALA A 95 5.17 1.56 10.32
CA ALA A 95 4.17 2.11 11.23
C ALA A 95 3.84 3.57 10.90
N ILE A 96 4.84 4.40 10.64
CA ILE A 96 4.65 5.81 10.22
C ILE A 96 3.89 5.85 8.89
N GLY A 97 4.24 5.02 7.92
CA GLY A 97 3.55 4.95 6.65
C GLY A 97 2.07 4.54 6.80
N LEU A 98 1.77 3.59 7.70
CA LEU A 98 0.39 3.20 8.04
C LEU A 98 -0.39 4.37 8.68
N ILE A 99 0.23 5.10 9.60
CA ILE A 99 -0.40 6.28 10.24
C ILE A 99 -0.70 7.35 9.18
N ILE A 100 0.23 7.65 8.28
CA ILE A 100 0.01 8.60 7.20
C ILE A 100 -1.16 8.15 6.32
N SER A 101 -1.20 6.87 5.94
CA SER A 101 -2.30 6.32 5.14
C SER A 101 -3.64 6.39 5.89
N ALA A 102 -3.67 6.09 7.18
CA ALA A 102 -4.88 6.19 8.00
C ALA A 102 -5.40 7.64 8.06
N ILE A 103 -4.52 8.63 8.22
CA ILE A 103 -4.90 10.06 8.18
C ILE A 103 -5.51 10.41 6.82
N GLY A 104 -4.89 9.96 5.72
CA GLY A 104 -5.43 10.16 4.37
C GLY A 104 -6.81 9.52 4.20
N THR A 105 -7.01 8.31 4.71
CA THR A 105 -8.29 7.59 4.66
C THR A 105 -9.38 8.31 5.47
N LEU A 106 -9.05 8.87 6.63
CA LEU A 106 -10.01 9.63 7.45
C LEU A 106 -10.56 10.87 6.72
N LEU A 107 -9.84 11.42 5.75
CA LEU A 107 -10.34 12.55 4.93
C LEU A 107 -11.47 12.15 3.99
N PHE A 108 -11.66 10.87 3.68
CA PHE A 108 -12.79 10.42 2.85
C PHE A 108 -14.13 10.69 3.52
N TYR A 109 -14.22 10.63 4.84
CA TYR A 109 -15.46 10.89 5.55
C TYR A 109 -15.95 12.33 5.35
N PRO A 110 -15.18 13.40 5.66
CA PRO A 110 -15.61 14.77 5.37
C PRO A 110 -15.68 15.06 3.86
N ALA A 111 -14.88 14.40 3.01
CA ALA A 111 -14.99 14.55 1.57
C ALA A 111 -16.36 14.08 1.05
N ALA A 112 -16.84 12.94 1.54
CA ALA A 112 -18.15 12.41 1.20
C ALA A 112 -19.30 13.28 1.76
N ASN A 113 -19.19 13.75 3.02
CA ASN A 113 -20.23 14.59 3.62
C ASN A 113 -20.39 15.96 2.95
N ASN A 114 -19.29 16.55 2.48
CA ASN A 114 -19.28 17.87 1.85
C ASN A 114 -19.31 17.80 0.32
N ALA A 115 -19.47 16.62 -0.27
CA ALA A 115 -19.37 16.37 -1.70
C ALA A 115 -18.12 17.04 -2.32
N SER A 116 -16.96 16.96 -1.63
CA SER A 116 -15.75 17.67 -2.01
C SER A 116 -14.76 16.76 -2.72
N PHE A 117 -14.70 16.87 -4.05
CA PHE A 117 -13.72 16.19 -4.89
C PHE A 117 -12.27 16.52 -4.47
N THR A 118 -11.99 17.77 -4.12
CA THR A 118 -10.65 18.21 -3.69
C THR A 118 -10.21 17.52 -2.42
N LEU A 119 -11.08 17.37 -1.41
CA LEU A 119 -10.75 16.64 -0.18
C LEU A 119 -10.50 15.16 -0.46
N MET A 120 -11.27 14.57 -1.36
CA MET A 120 -11.11 13.17 -1.76
C MET A 120 -9.73 12.92 -2.42
N ILE A 121 -9.37 13.74 -3.42
CA ILE A 121 -8.07 13.65 -4.08
C ILE A 121 -6.93 13.89 -3.10
N THR A 122 -7.08 14.84 -2.17
CA THR A 122 -6.08 15.09 -1.11
C THR A 122 -5.92 13.87 -0.21
N GLY A 123 -7.02 13.23 0.17
CA GLY A 123 -6.99 11.99 0.95
C GLY A 123 -6.23 10.87 0.22
N LEU A 124 -6.56 10.64 -1.07
CA LEU A 124 -5.84 9.66 -1.90
C LEU A 124 -4.35 9.97 -2.02
N PHE A 125 -4.00 11.23 -2.19
CA PHE A 125 -2.61 11.64 -2.27
C PHE A 125 -1.85 11.33 -0.96
N ILE A 126 -2.45 11.63 0.19
CA ILE A 126 -1.85 11.32 1.50
C ILE A 126 -1.72 9.80 1.71
N VAL A 127 -2.74 9.02 1.32
CA VAL A 127 -2.66 7.56 1.34
C VAL A 127 -1.48 7.06 0.51
N GLY A 128 -1.31 7.58 -0.72
CA GLY A 128 -0.21 7.21 -1.61
C GLY A 128 1.17 7.54 -1.05
N LEU A 129 1.33 8.69 -0.36
CA LEU A 129 2.56 9.03 0.36
C LEU A 129 2.87 8.00 1.46
N GLY A 130 1.87 7.60 2.25
CA GLY A 130 2.02 6.57 3.27
C GLY A 130 2.42 5.21 2.69
N PHE A 131 1.78 4.80 1.59
CA PHE A 131 2.12 3.56 0.86
C PHE A 131 3.56 3.57 0.34
N SER A 132 4.05 4.69 -0.17
CA SER A 132 5.44 4.83 -0.60
C SER A 132 6.41 4.51 0.54
N LEU A 133 6.23 5.10 1.72
CA LEU A 133 7.08 4.84 2.89
C LEU A 133 6.99 3.39 3.35
N GLN A 134 5.77 2.85 3.39
CA GLN A 134 5.57 1.45 3.77
C GLN A 134 6.36 0.51 2.86
N GLN A 135 6.30 0.67 1.54
CA GLN A 135 7.02 -0.20 0.60
C GLN A 135 8.53 -0.04 0.66
N ILE A 136 9.03 1.20 0.78
CA ILE A 136 10.45 1.46 0.95
C ILE A 136 11.00 0.75 2.18
N ALA A 137 10.20 0.64 3.26
CA ALA A 137 10.61 -0.02 4.50
C ALA A 137 10.37 -1.55 4.48
N ALA A 138 9.25 -2.00 3.95
CA ALA A 138 8.83 -3.41 4.05
C ALA A 138 9.56 -4.33 3.07
N ASN A 139 9.89 -3.86 1.86
CA ASN A 139 10.60 -4.68 0.87
C ASN A 139 11.99 -5.10 1.38
N PRO A 140 12.86 -4.18 1.85
CA PRO A 140 14.13 -4.58 2.46
C PRO A 140 13.94 -5.42 3.72
N LEU A 141 12.95 -5.11 4.56
CA LEU A 141 12.66 -5.88 5.76
C LEU A 141 12.37 -7.34 5.43
N ALA A 142 11.56 -7.62 4.41
CA ALA A 142 11.28 -8.99 3.96
C ALA A 142 12.57 -9.75 3.60
N ILE A 143 13.53 -9.05 2.96
CA ILE A 143 14.80 -9.64 2.56
C ILE A 143 15.68 -9.97 3.77
N VAL A 144 15.77 -9.07 4.77
CA VAL A 144 16.69 -9.22 5.91
C VAL A 144 16.12 -10.04 7.07
N MET A 145 14.88 -10.51 6.99
CA MET A 145 14.23 -11.30 8.06
C MET A 145 14.76 -12.75 8.23
N GLY A 146 15.80 -13.14 7.55
CA GLY A 146 16.40 -14.48 7.64
C GLY A 146 17.67 -14.58 6.80
N ASP A 147 18.04 -15.80 6.41
CA ASP A 147 19.24 -16.04 5.61
C ASP A 147 19.22 -15.18 4.32
N PRO A 148 20.29 -14.42 4.03
CA PRO A 148 20.41 -13.63 2.80
C PRO A 148 20.20 -14.45 1.52
N LYS A 149 20.60 -15.71 1.51
CA LYS A 149 20.42 -16.62 0.36
C LYS A 149 18.96 -16.86 0.00
N THR A 150 18.04 -16.72 0.93
CA THR A 150 16.59 -16.90 0.75
C THR A 150 15.79 -15.60 0.78
N GLY A 151 16.46 -14.44 0.76
CA GLY A 151 15.85 -13.13 0.79
C GLY A 151 14.85 -12.89 -0.34
N SER A 152 15.25 -13.25 -1.57
CA SER A 152 14.38 -13.15 -2.75
C SER A 152 13.11 -14.01 -2.62
N GLN A 153 13.22 -15.21 -2.07
CA GLN A 153 12.08 -16.11 -1.89
C GLN A 153 11.03 -15.48 -0.95
N ARG A 154 11.47 -14.86 0.15
CA ARG A 154 10.57 -14.16 1.08
C ARG A 154 9.88 -12.97 0.42
N LEU A 155 10.62 -12.20 -0.38
CA LEU A 155 10.04 -11.06 -1.11
C LEU A 155 9.04 -11.53 -2.18
N ILE A 156 9.36 -12.59 -2.94
CA ILE A 156 8.46 -13.18 -3.93
C ILE A 156 7.18 -13.70 -3.26
N MET A 157 7.29 -14.37 -2.13
CA MET A 157 6.13 -14.84 -1.36
C MET A 157 5.25 -13.66 -0.91
N ALA A 158 5.86 -12.59 -0.38
CA ALA A 158 5.14 -11.39 0.02
C ALA A 158 4.44 -10.74 -1.18
N GLY A 159 5.09 -10.66 -2.34
CA GLY A 159 4.51 -10.20 -3.60
C GLY A 159 3.34 -11.06 -4.09
N GLY A 160 3.44 -12.39 -3.94
CA GLY A 160 2.33 -13.31 -4.24
C GLY A 160 1.11 -13.04 -3.38
N VAL A 161 1.31 -12.81 -2.08
CA VAL A 161 0.20 -12.45 -1.15
C VAL A 161 -0.37 -11.06 -1.46
N ASN A 162 0.47 -10.11 -1.86
CA ASN A 162 -0.01 -8.81 -2.36
C ASN A 162 -0.94 -8.99 -3.58
N ASN A 163 -0.54 -9.79 -4.57
CA ASN A 163 -1.36 -10.07 -5.75
C ASN A 163 -2.66 -10.80 -5.40
N PHE A 164 -2.66 -11.64 -4.38
CA PHE A 164 -3.89 -12.24 -3.86
C PHE A 164 -4.84 -11.16 -3.29
N GLY A 165 -4.30 -10.20 -2.52
CA GLY A 165 -5.04 -9.02 -2.07
C GLY A 165 -5.62 -8.21 -3.23
N THR A 166 -4.82 -7.97 -4.27
CA THR A 166 -5.23 -7.27 -5.50
C THR A 166 -6.39 -7.98 -6.20
N THR A 167 -6.43 -9.30 -6.17
CA THR A 167 -7.50 -10.09 -6.78
C THR A 167 -8.79 -10.07 -5.94
N ILE A 168 -8.67 -10.23 -4.62
CA ILE A 168 -9.82 -10.32 -3.71
C ILE A 168 -10.41 -8.93 -3.39
N GLY A 169 -9.57 -7.90 -3.28
CA GLY A 169 -9.99 -6.55 -2.89
C GLY A 169 -11.17 -6.03 -3.71
N PRO A 170 -11.06 -5.94 -5.04
CA PRO A 170 -12.14 -5.47 -5.90
C PRO A 170 -13.42 -6.29 -5.77
N LEU A 171 -13.31 -7.60 -5.59
CA LEU A 171 -14.48 -8.48 -5.44
C LEU A 171 -15.25 -8.19 -4.16
N LEU A 172 -14.54 -8.09 -3.02
CA LEU A 172 -15.15 -7.81 -1.72
C LEU A 172 -15.71 -6.39 -1.65
N VAL A 173 -14.96 -5.41 -2.13
CA VAL A 173 -15.39 -4.00 -2.13
C VAL A 173 -16.56 -3.79 -3.08
N SER A 174 -16.52 -4.41 -4.27
CA SER A 174 -17.65 -4.37 -5.22
C SER A 174 -18.90 -4.98 -4.61
N PHE A 175 -18.77 -6.13 -3.93
CA PHE A 175 -19.89 -6.75 -3.23
C PHE A 175 -20.42 -5.85 -2.09
N ALA A 176 -19.55 -5.23 -1.32
CA ALA A 176 -19.93 -4.35 -0.21
C ALA A 176 -20.63 -3.07 -0.68
N ILE A 177 -20.22 -2.50 -1.84
CA ILE A 177 -20.77 -1.24 -2.37
C ILE A 177 -22.02 -1.48 -3.21
N PHE A 178 -22.01 -2.50 -4.07
CA PHE A 178 -23.06 -2.73 -5.06
C PHE A 178 -24.01 -3.89 -4.70
N GLY A 179 -23.74 -4.63 -3.64
CA GLY A 179 -24.51 -5.85 -3.27
C GLY A 179 -24.35 -7.01 -4.27
N SER A 180 -23.50 -6.86 -5.28
CA SER A 180 -23.20 -7.89 -6.28
C SER A 180 -21.77 -7.73 -6.81
N VAL A 181 -21.17 -8.83 -7.26
CA VAL A 181 -19.84 -8.85 -7.90
C VAL A 181 -19.90 -8.37 -9.35
N SER A 182 -21.08 -8.27 -9.92
CA SER A 182 -21.32 -7.84 -11.29
C SER A 182 -21.25 -6.30 -11.36
N SER A 183 -20.22 -5.81 -11.97
CA SER A 183 -19.99 -4.38 -12.17
C SER A 183 -21.13 -3.76 -13.00
N GLY A 184 -21.83 -2.78 -12.46
CA GLY A 184 -22.43 -1.74 -13.24
C GLY A 184 -23.94 -1.58 -13.22
N SER A 185 -24.73 -2.26 -12.39
CA SER A 185 -26.19 -2.13 -12.40
C SER A 185 -26.86 -1.75 -11.11
N SER A 186 -26.14 -1.55 -10.03
CA SER A 186 -26.71 -1.12 -8.76
C SER A 186 -26.50 0.37 -8.55
N GLU A 187 -27.49 1.05 -7.98
CA GLU A 187 -27.41 2.47 -7.62
C GLU A 187 -26.47 2.65 -6.42
N ALA A 188 -25.16 2.65 -6.68
CA ALA A 188 -24.20 2.99 -5.67
C ALA A 188 -24.21 4.50 -5.41
N SER A 189 -24.43 4.88 -4.17
CA SER A 189 -24.31 6.25 -3.68
C SER A 189 -23.00 6.41 -2.91
N ILE A 190 -22.57 7.67 -2.70
CA ILE A 190 -21.38 7.95 -1.87
C ILE A 190 -21.57 7.49 -0.42
N GLU A 191 -22.81 7.37 0.05
CA GLU A 191 -23.13 6.79 1.36
C GLU A 191 -22.66 5.35 1.47
N SER A 192 -22.76 4.55 0.40
CA SER A 192 -22.31 3.15 0.35
C SER A 192 -20.78 3.00 0.48
N VAL A 193 -20.03 4.08 0.23
CA VAL A 193 -18.57 4.08 0.29
C VAL A 193 -18.06 4.38 1.71
N LYS A 194 -18.83 5.10 2.53
CA LYS A 194 -18.39 5.56 3.86
C LYS A 194 -18.01 4.41 4.78
N ILE A 195 -18.84 3.37 4.87
CA ILE A 195 -18.64 2.25 5.78
C ILE A 195 -17.47 1.34 5.35
N PRO A 196 -17.36 0.88 4.09
CA PRO A 196 -16.25 0.04 3.66
C PRO A 196 -14.85 0.66 3.81
N TYR A 197 -14.78 2.00 3.85
CA TYR A 197 -13.51 2.71 4.00
C TYR A 197 -13.11 3.04 5.44
N LEU A 198 -14.02 2.83 6.40
CA LEU A 198 -13.75 3.01 7.84
C LEU A 198 -13.36 1.69 8.54
N ILE A 199 -13.49 0.55 7.88
CA ILE A 199 -13.15 -0.79 8.35
C ILE A 199 -11.76 -1.18 7.84
#